data_4d4c59d49c2c8f50ef5c46fe2a379133
#
_entry.id   4d4c59d49c2c8f50ef5c46fe2a379133
#
_cell.length_a   1.000
_cell.length_b   1.000
_cell.length_c   1.000
_cell.angle_alpha   90.00
_cell.angle_beta   90.00
_cell.angle_gamma   90.00
#
_symmetry.space_group_name_H-M   'P 1'
#
loop_
_entity.id
_entity.type
_entity.pdbx_description
1 polymer ?
#
loop_
_entity_poly.entity_id
_entity_poly.type
_entity_poly.pdbx_seq_one_letter_code
_entity_poly.pdbx_strand_id
1 'polypeptide(L)'
;YTFETLDLKKTSTQQSGVDVFREAFVNCSNYSEHPSGWILINGPHGSGKTHLSAAIANRCISTGKPAFFIYVPDLMDHLRASYTNNLDFEYDDLFDQVKNAPILILDGITDHSVSSWSAEKLNQILNHRSNGRLPTVLTTSEDIDSLDPFIKSRIYDSNLCDIVTTDTRISNYDEISSLGAIPKELSQMNFDTFNPKGRRGNSNLEPVYESAKKYSQTPDGWLT
;
A
#
# COMPACT_ATOMS: atom_id res chain seq x y z
N TYR A 1 -7.89 -1.99 11.00
CA TYR A 1 -7.09 -3.07 10.39
C TYR A 1 -6.50 -3.93 11.51
N THR A 2 -6.97 -5.17 11.66
CA THR A 2 -6.44 -6.14 12.61
C THR A 2 -6.30 -7.50 11.91
N PHE A 3 -5.59 -8.46 12.51
CA PHE A 3 -5.47 -9.81 11.94
C PHE A 3 -6.83 -10.52 11.88
N GLU A 4 -7.75 -10.23 12.81
CA GLU A 4 -9.10 -10.80 12.86
C GLU A 4 -10.03 -10.26 11.77
N THR A 5 -9.77 -9.03 11.27
CA THR A 5 -10.57 -8.40 10.20
C THR A 5 -10.09 -8.78 8.80
N LEU A 6 -8.95 -9.49 8.70
CA LEU A 6 -8.41 -9.97 7.44
C LEU A 6 -9.18 -11.20 6.95
N ASP A 7 -9.92 -11.06 5.86
CA ASP A 7 -10.61 -12.17 5.23
C ASP A 7 -9.67 -12.88 4.24
N LEU A 8 -9.06 -13.96 4.70
CA LEU A 8 -8.10 -14.77 3.92
C LEU A 8 -8.73 -15.36 2.64
N LYS A 9 -10.05 -15.41 2.53
CA LYS A 9 -10.75 -15.95 1.36
C LYS A 9 -10.96 -14.90 0.26
N LYS A 10 -10.93 -13.61 0.60
CA LYS A 10 -11.13 -12.51 -0.35
C LYS A 10 -9.84 -12.08 -1.03
N THR A 11 -8.70 -12.51 -0.52
CA THR A 11 -7.38 -12.05 -0.98
C THR A 11 -6.84 -12.81 -2.18
N SER A 12 -7.44 -13.92 -2.58
CA SER A 12 -7.06 -14.64 -3.82
C SER A 12 -8.17 -15.55 -4.34
N THR A 13 -8.35 -15.56 -5.65
CA THR A 13 -9.23 -16.49 -6.37
C THR A 13 -8.54 -17.81 -6.72
N GLN A 14 -7.22 -17.91 -6.58
CA GLN A 14 -6.42 -19.11 -6.84
C GLN A 14 -5.90 -19.73 -5.55
N GLN A 15 -5.94 -21.05 -5.44
CA GLN A 15 -5.51 -21.80 -4.26
C GLN A 15 -4.06 -21.50 -3.87
N SER A 16 -3.15 -21.39 -4.87
CA SER A 16 -1.74 -21.04 -4.62
C SER A 16 -1.54 -19.65 -4.03
N GLY A 17 -2.34 -18.66 -4.44
CA GLY A 17 -2.28 -17.31 -3.89
C GLY A 17 -2.84 -17.24 -2.46
N VAL A 18 -3.84 -18.04 -2.12
CA VAL A 18 -4.35 -18.16 -0.73
C VAL A 18 -3.27 -18.71 0.20
N ASP A 19 -2.49 -19.68 -0.26
CA ASP A 19 -1.45 -20.30 0.55
C ASP A 19 -0.28 -19.32 0.79
N VAL A 20 0.16 -18.57 -0.21
CA VAL A 20 1.20 -17.54 -0.09
C VAL A 20 0.76 -16.42 0.86
N PHE A 21 -0.47 -15.92 0.70
CA PHE A 21 -0.98 -14.89 1.60
C PHE A 21 -1.18 -15.39 3.03
N ARG A 22 -1.56 -16.67 3.20
CA ARG A 22 -1.66 -17.30 4.53
C ARG A 22 -0.29 -17.39 5.20
N GLU A 23 0.76 -17.73 4.46
CA GLU A 23 2.14 -17.73 4.96
C GLU A 23 2.56 -16.33 5.37
N ALA A 24 2.29 -15.32 4.53
CA ALA A 24 2.52 -13.92 4.87
C ALA A 24 1.80 -13.50 6.15
N PHE A 25 0.53 -13.88 6.28
CA PHE A 25 -0.26 -13.63 7.48
C PHE A 25 0.36 -14.25 8.74
N VAL A 26 0.77 -15.51 8.67
CA VAL A 26 1.39 -16.22 9.80
C VAL A 26 2.70 -15.55 10.20
N ASN A 27 3.57 -15.23 9.24
CA ASN A 27 4.85 -14.56 9.49
C ASN A 27 4.65 -13.17 10.13
N CYS A 28 3.73 -12.37 9.60
CA CYS A 28 3.38 -11.07 10.18
C CYS A 28 2.77 -11.19 11.59
N SER A 29 1.92 -12.20 11.82
CA SER A 29 1.35 -12.47 13.14
C SER A 29 2.43 -12.83 14.16
N ASN A 30 3.34 -13.74 13.81
CA ASN A 30 4.45 -14.16 14.67
C ASN A 30 5.39 -12.98 14.98
N TYR A 31 5.72 -12.17 13.95
CA TYR A 31 6.53 -10.97 14.15
C TYR A 31 5.89 -10.01 15.15
N SER A 32 4.58 -9.82 15.12
CA SER A 32 3.88 -8.91 16.03
C SER A 32 3.91 -9.37 17.50
N GLU A 33 4.07 -10.65 17.75
CA GLU A 33 4.20 -11.20 19.12
C GLU A 33 5.56 -10.89 19.72
N HIS A 34 6.63 -11.01 18.92
CA HIS A 34 8.00 -10.78 19.32
C HIS A 34 8.76 -9.93 18.28
N PRO A 35 8.45 -8.64 18.15
CA PRO A 35 9.08 -7.79 17.16
C PRO A 35 10.60 -7.72 17.37
N SER A 36 11.37 -8.20 16.41
CA SER A 36 12.83 -8.19 16.41
C SER A 36 13.36 -8.14 14.99
N GLY A 37 14.39 -7.34 14.74
CA GLY A 37 14.89 -7.15 13.39
C GLY A 37 13.87 -6.45 12.49
N TRP A 38 13.98 -6.70 11.21
CA TRP A 38 13.12 -6.11 10.21
C TRP A 38 12.23 -7.17 9.54
N ILE A 39 11.08 -6.73 9.05
CA ILE A 39 10.23 -7.52 8.16
C ILE A 39 9.84 -6.65 6.96
N LEU A 40 10.11 -7.14 5.75
CA LEU A 40 9.63 -6.54 4.52
C LEU A 40 8.42 -7.31 4.02
N ILE A 41 7.32 -6.61 3.82
CA ILE A 41 6.11 -7.16 3.19
C ILE A 41 6.08 -6.65 1.74
N ASN A 42 6.38 -7.54 0.80
CA ASN A 42 6.41 -7.25 -0.64
C ASN A 42 5.22 -7.86 -1.37
N GLY A 43 4.76 -7.19 -2.41
CA GLY A 43 3.72 -7.71 -3.30
C GLY A 43 2.98 -6.60 -4.06
N PRO A 44 2.13 -6.93 -5.03
CA PRO A 44 1.45 -5.98 -5.89
C PRO A 44 0.52 -5.03 -5.12
N HIS A 45 0.08 -3.97 -5.79
CA HIS A 45 -0.93 -3.08 -5.22
C HIS A 45 -2.22 -3.86 -4.90
N GLY A 46 -2.88 -3.54 -3.79
CA GLY A 46 -4.10 -4.21 -3.36
C GLY A 46 -3.92 -5.59 -2.72
N SER A 47 -2.70 -6.14 -2.63
CA SER A 47 -2.42 -7.47 -2.05
C SER A 47 -2.51 -7.56 -0.53
N GLY A 48 -2.93 -6.50 0.17
CA GLY A 48 -3.12 -6.52 1.61
C GLY A 48 -1.91 -6.13 2.45
N LYS A 49 -0.81 -5.65 1.87
CA LYS A 49 0.42 -5.23 2.59
C LYS A 49 0.15 -4.23 3.70
N THR A 50 -0.50 -3.10 3.35
CA THR A 50 -0.89 -2.06 4.33
C THR A 50 -1.80 -2.62 5.43
N HIS A 51 -2.68 -3.58 5.10
CA HIS A 51 -3.52 -4.22 6.11
C HIS A 51 -2.68 -5.05 7.08
N LEU A 52 -1.76 -5.88 6.56
CA LEU A 52 -0.86 -6.68 7.39
C LEU A 52 0.04 -5.81 8.26
N SER A 53 0.65 -4.77 7.69
CA SER A 53 1.52 -3.84 8.43
C SER A 53 0.76 -3.08 9.53
N ALA A 54 -0.47 -2.63 9.24
CA ALA A 54 -1.33 -2.00 10.23
C ALA A 54 -1.82 -2.99 11.30
N ALA A 55 -2.06 -4.25 10.95
CA ALA A 55 -2.42 -5.30 11.90
C ALA A 55 -1.26 -5.60 12.87
N ILE A 56 0.00 -5.60 12.39
CA ILE A 56 1.19 -5.68 13.25
C ILE A 56 1.20 -4.52 14.25
N ALA A 57 1.05 -3.27 13.77
CA ALA A 57 1.04 -2.09 14.63
C ALA A 57 -0.03 -2.18 15.72
N ASN A 58 -1.26 -2.50 15.32
CA ASN A 58 -2.40 -2.59 16.24
C ASN A 58 -2.20 -3.69 17.30
N ARG A 59 -1.68 -4.85 16.92
CA ARG A 59 -1.38 -5.92 17.86
C ARG A 59 -0.26 -5.53 18.82
N CYS A 60 0.81 -4.91 18.34
CA CYS A 60 1.89 -4.40 19.19
C CYS A 60 1.35 -3.40 20.21
N ILE A 61 0.56 -2.42 19.78
CA ILE A 61 -0.04 -1.41 20.67
C ILE A 61 -0.97 -2.07 21.69
N SER A 62 -1.84 -3.01 21.27
CA SER A 62 -2.78 -3.70 22.16
C SER A 62 -2.07 -4.55 23.23
N THR A 63 -0.84 -4.97 22.97
CA THR A 63 0.01 -5.71 23.92
C THR A 63 0.98 -4.83 24.69
N GLY A 64 0.80 -3.50 24.65
CA GLY A 64 1.61 -2.52 25.39
C GLY A 64 2.97 -2.23 24.77
N LYS A 65 3.21 -2.59 23.52
CA LYS A 65 4.44 -2.28 22.79
C LYS A 65 4.19 -1.05 21.89
N PRO A 66 4.82 0.12 22.15
CA PRO A 66 4.60 1.30 21.33
C PRO A 66 5.05 1.07 19.89
N ALA A 67 4.17 1.35 18.94
CA ALA A 67 4.44 1.25 17.51
C ALA A 67 4.06 2.55 16.81
N PHE A 68 4.91 3.00 15.89
CA PHE A 68 4.70 4.18 15.08
C PHE A 68 4.45 3.76 13.63
N PHE A 69 3.26 4.05 13.12
CA PHE A 69 2.88 3.74 11.74
C PHE A 69 2.86 5.03 10.90
N ILE A 70 3.58 5.04 9.80
CA ILE A 70 3.58 6.17 8.89
C ILE A 70 3.69 5.72 7.42
N TYR A 71 2.94 6.40 6.55
CA TYR A 71 3.08 6.29 5.11
C TYR A 71 4.30 7.10 4.65
N VAL A 72 5.21 6.47 3.92
CA VAL A 72 6.52 7.07 3.59
C VAL A 72 6.41 8.38 2.81
N PRO A 73 5.56 8.51 1.78
CA PRO A 73 5.36 9.78 1.11
C PRO A 73 4.92 10.91 2.06
N ASP A 74 3.96 10.65 2.95
CA ASP A 74 3.49 11.64 3.92
C ASP A 74 4.60 12.05 4.89
N LEU A 75 5.41 11.08 5.36
CA LEU A 75 6.58 11.38 6.18
C LEU A 75 7.53 12.35 5.46
N MET A 76 7.84 12.08 4.19
CA MET A 76 8.76 12.92 3.42
C MET A 76 8.20 14.32 3.20
N ASP A 77 6.89 14.44 2.98
CA ASP A 77 6.24 15.75 2.82
C ASP A 77 6.23 16.54 4.13
N HIS A 78 5.94 15.90 5.26
CA HIS A 78 6.01 16.53 6.58
C HIS A 78 7.43 17.01 6.92
N LEU A 79 8.43 16.16 6.71
CA LEU A 79 9.83 16.52 6.95
C LEU A 79 10.28 17.68 6.05
N ARG A 80 9.84 17.70 4.79
CA ARG A 80 10.16 18.80 3.86
C ARG A 80 9.48 20.11 4.27
N ALA A 81 8.21 20.05 4.66
CA ALA A 81 7.46 21.22 5.09
C ALA A 81 8.07 21.87 6.34
N SER A 82 8.47 21.08 7.33
CA SER A 82 9.12 21.56 8.55
C SER A 82 10.49 22.19 8.26
N TYR A 83 11.27 21.58 7.35
CA TYR A 83 12.58 22.11 6.94
C TYR A 83 12.46 23.46 6.21
N THR A 84 11.48 23.62 5.32
CA THR A 84 11.31 24.86 4.53
C THR A 84 10.74 26.03 5.35
N ASN A 85 10.00 25.75 6.41
CA ASN A 85 9.36 26.79 7.24
C ASN A 85 10.23 27.29 8.40
N ASN A 86 11.51 26.90 8.48
CA ASN A 86 12.43 27.18 9.59
C ASN A 86 11.86 26.79 10.96
N LEU A 87 11.06 25.73 11.01
CA LEU A 87 10.56 25.10 12.22
C LEU A 87 11.54 24.02 12.67
N ASP A 88 12.79 24.39 12.89
CA ASP A 88 13.87 23.44 13.18
C ASP A 88 13.51 22.50 14.35
N PHE A 89 12.82 22.98 15.37
CA PHE A 89 12.38 22.16 16.49
C PHE A 89 11.35 21.10 16.09
N GLU A 90 10.37 21.42 15.26
CA GLU A 90 9.35 20.45 14.83
C GLU A 90 9.94 19.40 13.89
N TYR A 91 10.91 19.79 13.05
CA TYR A 91 11.63 18.87 12.18
C TYR A 91 12.46 17.87 13.00
N ASP A 92 13.28 18.36 13.92
CA ASP A 92 14.16 17.53 14.73
C ASP A 92 13.34 16.58 15.61
N ASP A 93 12.25 17.06 16.22
CA ASP A 93 11.37 16.27 17.06
C ASP A 93 10.71 15.12 16.28
N LEU A 94 10.13 15.39 15.10
CA LEU A 94 9.50 14.35 14.27
C LEU A 94 10.54 13.35 13.76
N PHE A 95 11.65 13.85 13.25
CA PHE A 95 12.72 13.00 12.73
C PHE A 95 13.28 12.07 13.81
N ASP A 96 13.52 12.59 15.00
CA ASP A 96 13.99 11.82 16.14
C ASP A 96 12.94 10.83 16.67
N GLN A 97 11.65 11.21 16.69
CA GLN A 97 10.56 10.29 17.05
C GLN A 97 10.51 9.10 16.10
N VAL A 98 10.56 9.35 14.78
CA VAL A 98 10.54 8.29 13.77
C VAL A 98 11.79 7.41 13.88
N LYS A 99 12.95 8.02 13.97
CA LYS A 99 14.23 7.31 14.03
C LYS A 99 14.33 6.41 15.27
N ASN A 100 13.82 6.86 16.41
CA ASN A 100 13.92 6.19 17.70
C ASN A 100 12.65 5.44 18.13
N ALA A 101 11.61 5.40 17.29
CA ALA A 101 10.39 4.66 17.61
C ALA A 101 10.71 3.21 18.00
N PRO A 102 10.16 2.68 19.11
CA PRO A 102 10.43 1.30 19.53
C PRO A 102 10.11 0.28 18.44
N ILE A 103 8.99 0.44 17.77
CA ILE A 103 8.62 -0.32 16.58
C ILE A 103 8.18 0.69 15.52
N LEU A 104 8.82 0.66 14.34
CA LEU A 104 8.49 1.56 13.24
C LEU A 104 7.88 0.79 12.08
N ILE A 105 6.75 1.28 11.58
CA ILE A 105 6.13 0.79 10.36
C ILE A 105 6.24 1.88 9.29
N LEU A 106 6.99 1.60 8.24
CA LEU A 106 7.17 2.43 7.05
C LEU A 106 6.38 1.81 5.89
N ASP A 107 5.17 2.31 5.68
CA ASP A 107 4.30 1.81 4.61
C ASP A 107 4.57 2.53 3.29
N GLY A 108 4.78 1.77 2.22
CA GLY A 108 4.92 2.29 0.88
C GLY A 108 6.31 2.84 0.52
N ILE A 109 7.36 2.04 0.72
CA ILE A 109 8.69 2.38 0.20
C ILE A 109 8.69 2.20 -1.31
N THR A 110 9.11 3.24 -2.04
CA THR A 110 9.21 3.25 -3.50
C THR A 110 10.48 3.98 -3.94
N ASP A 111 11.04 3.59 -5.08
CA ASP A 111 12.21 4.28 -5.66
C ASP A 111 11.81 5.58 -6.38
N HIS A 112 10.62 5.61 -6.98
CA HIS A 112 10.22 6.67 -7.92
C HIS A 112 9.69 7.96 -7.29
N SER A 113 9.34 7.96 -6.00
CA SER A 113 8.77 9.13 -5.32
C SER A 113 9.79 9.95 -4.53
N VAL A 114 11.06 9.56 -4.57
CA VAL A 114 12.04 10.05 -3.61
C VAL A 114 13.01 11.01 -4.30
N SER A 115 12.88 12.33 -4.02
CA SER A 115 13.96 13.26 -4.35
C SER A 115 15.25 12.80 -3.65
N SER A 116 16.41 13.20 -4.17
CA SER A 116 17.71 12.89 -3.54
C SER A 116 17.74 13.21 -2.04
N TRP A 117 17.08 14.30 -1.65
CA TRP A 117 16.93 14.68 -0.24
C TRP A 117 16.08 13.66 0.55
N SER A 118 14.94 13.24 0.02
CA SER A 118 14.08 12.26 0.69
C SER A 118 14.76 10.91 0.81
N ALA A 119 15.47 10.47 -0.24
CA ALA A 119 16.28 9.25 -0.21
C ALA A 119 17.34 9.31 0.89
N GLU A 120 18.04 10.43 1.01
CA GLU A 120 19.03 10.64 2.06
C GLU A 120 18.40 10.55 3.46
N LYS A 121 17.24 11.18 3.68
CA LYS A 121 16.55 11.13 4.98
C LYS A 121 16.04 9.75 5.34
N LEU A 122 15.45 9.04 4.37
CA LEU A 122 15.04 7.66 4.55
C LEU A 122 16.24 6.77 4.89
N ASN A 123 17.34 6.93 4.17
CA ASN A 123 18.58 6.21 4.43
C ASN A 123 19.16 6.50 5.82
N GLN A 124 19.09 7.76 6.31
CA GLN A 124 19.50 8.11 7.66
C GLN A 124 18.66 7.40 8.73
N ILE A 125 17.31 7.37 8.57
CA ILE A 125 16.41 6.65 9.46
C ILE A 125 16.75 5.15 9.47
N LEU A 126 16.82 4.53 8.28
CA LEU A 126 17.06 3.10 8.15
C LEU A 126 18.44 2.70 8.66
N ASN A 127 19.47 3.53 8.43
CA ASN A 127 20.80 3.29 8.94
C ASN A 127 20.87 3.30 10.49
N HIS A 128 20.25 4.30 11.10
CA HIS A 128 20.15 4.37 12.56
C HIS A 128 19.44 3.13 13.12
N ARG A 129 18.33 2.72 12.53
CA ARG A 129 17.54 1.59 12.99
C ARG A 129 18.23 0.24 12.77
N SER A 130 18.95 0.10 11.65
CA SER A 130 19.76 -1.07 11.37
C SER A 130 20.89 -1.24 12.41
N ASN A 131 21.63 -0.15 12.68
CA ASN A 131 22.71 -0.16 13.66
C ASN A 131 22.20 -0.44 15.09
N GLY A 132 21.05 0.11 15.45
CA GLY A 132 20.39 -0.13 16.74
C GLY A 132 19.59 -1.44 16.80
N ARG A 133 19.52 -2.22 15.72
CA ARG A 133 18.65 -3.41 15.58
C ARG A 133 17.21 -3.15 16.01
N LEU A 134 16.72 -1.94 15.71
CA LEU A 134 15.37 -1.54 16.10
C LEU A 134 14.31 -2.20 15.20
N PRO A 135 13.27 -2.82 15.79
CA PRO A 135 12.20 -3.49 15.04
C PRO A 135 11.56 -2.57 14.00
N THR A 136 11.58 -3.00 12.73
CA THR A 136 11.09 -2.18 11.62
C THR A 136 10.30 -3.02 10.64
N VAL A 137 9.10 -2.55 10.31
CA VAL A 137 8.23 -3.13 9.27
C VAL A 137 8.30 -2.24 8.04
N LEU A 138 8.56 -2.82 6.90
CA LEU A 138 8.65 -2.16 5.62
C LEU A 138 7.61 -2.75 4.67
N THR A 139 6.98 -1.93 3.84
CA THR A 139 6.14 -2.44 2.74
C THR A 139 6.57 -1.84 1.41
N THR A 140 6.53 -2.63 0.35
CA THR A 140 6.75 -2.15 -1.01
C THR A 140 5.88 -2.88 -2.02
N SER A 141 5.51 -2.18 -3.09
CA SER A 141 4.85 -2.77 -4.26
C SER A 141 5.80 -2.94 -5.44
N GLU A 142 7.03 -2.48 -5.29
CA GLU A 142 8.04 -2.54 -6.32
C GLU A 142 8.85 -3.82 -6.24
N ASP A 143 9.54 -4.14 -7.33
CA ASP A 143 10.55 -5.17 -7.31
C ASP A 143 11.67 -4.75 -6.34
N ILE A 144 12.06 -5.65 -5.44
CA ILE A 144 13.12 -5.37 -4.45
C ILE A 144 14.43 -4.99 -5.16
N ASP A 145 14.67 -5.55 -6.34
CA ASP A 145 15.87 -5.25 -7.11
C ASP A 145 15.89 -3.85 -7.74
N SER A 146 14.74 -3.20 -7.85
CA SER A 146 14.60 -1.80 -8.30
C SER A 146 14.79 -0.77 -7.18
N LEU A 147 14.76 -1.18 -5.92
CA LEU A 147 14.92 -0.29 -4.78
C LEU A 147 16.35 0.28 -4.68
N ASP A 148 16.49 1.41 -3.97
CA ASP A 148 17.79 2.02 -3.69
C ASP A 148 18.81 0.98 -3.18
N PRO A 149 20.05 0.98 -3.69
CA PRO A 149 21.07 -0.02 -3.32
C PRO A 149 21.34 -0.12 -1.82
N PHE A 150 21.22 1.00 -1.08
CA PHE A 150 21.42 1.02 0.35
C PHE A 150 20.28 0.29 1.08
N ILE A 151 19.03 0.52 0.69
CA ILE A 151 17.85 -0.17 1.23
C ILE A 151 17.94 -1.66 0.89
N LYS A 152 18.24 -1.97 -0.37
CA LYS A 152 18.36 -3.33 -0.87
C LYS A 152 19.40 -4.16 -0.08
N SER A 153 20.55 -3.57 0.22
CA SER A 153 21.61 -4.27 0.98
C SER A 153 21.18 -4.71 2.37
N ARG A 154 20.24 -3.99 3.00
CA ARG A 154 19.69 -4.31 4.32
C ARG A 154 18.55 -5.31 4.25
N ILE A 155 17.75 -5.23 3.19
CA ILE A 155 16.67 -6.20 2.95
C ILE A 155 17.25 -7.61 2.71
N TYR A 156 18.35 -7.71 1.97
CA TYR A 156 18.99 -8.98 1.69
C TYR A 156 19.92 -9.50 2.82
N ASP A 157 20.11 -8.74 3.89
CA ASP A 157 20.78 -9.24 5.09
C ASP A 157 19.80 -10.12 5.90
N SER A 158 19.91 -11.43 5.74
CA SER A 158 19.05 -12.40 6.42
C SER A 158 19.20 -12.40 7.95
N ASN A 159 20.24 -11.78 8.51
CA ASN A 159 20.37 -11.58 9.96
C ASN A 159 19.61 -10.34 10.46
N LEU A 160 19.14 -9.50 9.54
CA LEU A 160 18.45 -8.27 9.85
C LEU A 160 16.99 -8.30 9.42
N CYS A 161 16.68 -8.80 8.21
CA CYS A 161 15.38 -8.65 7.57
C CYS A 161 14.82 -9.98 7.08
N ASP A 162 13.59 -10.27 7.47
CA ASP A 162 12.78 -11.33 6.89
C ASP A 162 11.95 -10.77 5.73
N ILE A 163 11.94 -11.46 4.59
CA ILE A 163 11.16 -11.07 3.42
C ILE A 163 9.89 -11.92 3.37
N VAL A 164 8.76 -11.25 3.34
CA VAL A 164 7.43 -11.86 3.25
C VAL A 164 6.76 -11.36 1.98
N THR A 165 6.31 -12.29 1.14
CA THR A 165 5.63 -11.97 -0.11
C THR A 165 4.13 -12.19 0.03
N THR A 166 3.35 -11.18 -0.38
CA THR A 166 1.89 -11.28 -0.51
C THR A 166 1.51 -11.53 -1.97
N ASP A 167 2.42 -12.12 -2.75
CA ASP A 167 2.24 -12.35 -4.16
C ASP A 167 1.08 -13.32 -4.40
N THR A 168 -0.06 -12.71 -4.52
CA THR A 168 -1.12 -13.31 -5.30
C THR A 168 -0.82 -12.89 -6.73
N ARG A 169 -0.19 -13.75 -7.53
CA ARG A 169 -0.24 -13.60 -8.98
C ARG A 169 -1.69 -13.74 -9.41
N ILE A 170 -2.46 -12.73 -9.09
CA ILE A 170 -3.71 -12.49 -9.75
C ILE A 170 -3.29 -12.15 -11.15
N SER A 171 -3.64 -13.01 -12.08
CA SER A 171 -3.51 -12.67 -13.49
C SER A 171 -4.34 -11.41 -13.69
N ASN A 172 -3.66 -10.30 -13.83
CA ASN A 172 -4.15 -8.93 -13.65
C ASN A 172 -5.22 -8.46 -14.63
N TYR A 173 -5.71 -9.32 -15.49
CA TYR A 173 -6.79 -8.95 -16.40
C TYR A 173 -8.18 -9.01 -15.75
N ASP A 174 -8.37 -9.91 -14.77
CA ASP A 174 -9.66 -10.01 -14.06
C ASP A 174 -9.78 -9.01 -12.91
N GLU A 175 -8.67 -8.46 -12.39
CA GLU A 175 -8.69 -7.45 -11.32
C GLU A 175 -8.68 -6.01 -11.79
N ILE A 176 -8.19 -5.71 -12.98
CA ILE A 176 -8.48 -4.41 -13.62
C ILE A 176 -10.01 -4.27 -13.78
N SER A 177 -10.71 -5.38 -13.99
CA SER A 177 -12.17 -5.41 -13.94
C SER A 177 -12.76 -5.20 -12.53
N SER A 178 -12.01 -5.47 -11.45
CA SER A 178 -12.49 -5.26 -10.07
C SER A 178 -12.13 -3.89 -9.50
N LEU A 179 -11.07 -3.24 -9.97
CA LEU A 179 -10.79 -1.82 -9.70
C LEU A 179 -11.81 -0.88 -10.36
N GLY A 180 -12.51 -1.37 -11.36
CA GLY A 180 -13.69 -0.76 -11.97
C GLY A 180 -14.96 -1.56 -11.71
N ALA A 181 -15.00 -2.41 -10.68
CA ALA A 181 -16.20 -3.19 -10.38
C ALA A 181 -17.36 -2.24 -10.11
N ILE A 182 -18.20 -2.09 -11.13
CA ILE A 182 -19.47 -1.41 -11.03
C ILE A 182 -20.19 -2.04 -9.83
N PRO A 183 -20.59 -1.28 -8.81
CA PRO A 183 -21.38 -1.79 -7.71
C PRO A 183 -22.51 -2.68 -8.25
N LYS A 184 -22.84 -3.76 -7.55
CA LYS A 184 -23.86 -4.73 -8.01
C LYS A 184 -25.16 -4.05 -8.41
N GLU A 185 -25.48 -2.95 -7.74
CA GLU A 185 -26.64 -2.09 -8.03
C GLU A 185 -26.56 -1.42 -9.40
N LEU A 186 -25.35 -1.11 -9.87
CA LEU A 186 -25.12 -0.48 -11.18
C LEU A 186 -24.81 -1.50 -12.29
N SER A 187 -24.57 -2.77 -11.96
CA SER A 187 -24.25 -3.82 -12.94
C SER A 187 -25.36 -4.07 -13.96
N GLN A 188 -26.60 -3.70 -13.61
CA GLN A 188 -27.75 -3.77 -14.51
C GLN A 188 -27.93 -2.50 -15.37
N MET A 189 -27.15 -1.44 -15.12
CA MET A 189 -27.18 -0.21 -15.90
C MET A 189 -26.23 -0.34 -17.10
N ASN A 190 -26.75 -0.82 -18.18
CA ASN A 190 -26.05 -0.97 -19.47
C ASN A 190 -26.83 -0.31 -20.58
N PHE A 191 -26.24 -0.22 -21.79
CA PHE A 191 -26.89 0.41 -22.94
C PHE A 191 -28.20 -0.27 -23.33
N ASP A 192 -28.37 -1.58 -23.09
CA ASP A 192 -29.60 -2.31 -23.46
C ASP A 192 -30.73 -2.06 -22.45
N THR A 193 -30.41 -1.75 -21.21
CA THR A 193 -31.40 -1.44 -20.17
C THR A 193 -31.69 0.04 -20.02
N PHE A 194 -30.87 0.91 -20.64
CA PHE A 194 -31.07 2.35 -20.60
C PHE A 194 -32.17 2.79 -21.55
N ASN A 195 -33.15 3.52 -21.04
CA ASN A 195 -34.20 4.10 -21.86
C ASN A 195 -33.89 5.56 -22.23
N PRO A 196 -33.41 5.85 -23.45
CA PRO A 196 -33.03 7.20 -23.88
C PRO A 196 -34.21 8.18 -23.97
N LYS A 197 -35.44 7.68 -24.00
CA LYS A 197 -36.67 8.53 -24.02
C LYS A 197 -37.08 9.00 -22.62
N GLY A 198 -36.46 8.44 -21.56
CA GLY A 198 -36.74 8.80 -20.17
C GLY A 198 -38.20 8.59 -19.75
N ARG A 199 -38.48 8.63 -18.45
CA ARG A 199 -39.86 8.50 -17.93
C ARG A 199 -40.77 9.70 -18.21
N ARG A 200 -40.24 10.81 -18.72
CA ARG A 200 -40.99 12.08 -18.98
C ARG A 200 -40.79 12.66 -20.38
N GLY A 201 -40.38 11.88 -21.36
CA GLY A 201 -40.29 12.33 -22.75
C GLY A 201 -39.24 13.43 -23.01
N ASN A 202 -38.17 13.48 -22.26
CA ASN A 202 -37.11 14.46 -22.47
C ASN A 202 -36.24 14.02 -23.65
N SER A 203 -36.46 14.61 -24.80
CA SER A 203 -35.93 14.20 -26.12
C SER A 203 -34.42 14.43 -26.31
N ASN A 204 -33.71 14.97 -25.31
CA ASN A 204 -32.29 15.30 -25.42
C ASN A 204 -31.35 14.19 -25.01
N LEU A 205 -31.84 13.07 -24.51
CA LEU A 205 -30.97 11.95 -24.05
C LEU A 205 -30.55 11.03 -25.20
N GLU A 206 -31.25 10.99 -26.30
CA GLU A 206 -30.97 10.11 -27.45
C GLU A 206 -29.60 10.43 -28.10
N PRO A 207 -29.29 11.71 -28.42
CA PRO A 207 -27.96 12.06 -28.97
C PRO A 207 -26.80 11.73 -28.00
N VAL A 208 -27.01 11.94 -26.70
CA VAL A 208 -26.01 11.63 -25.65
C VAL A 208 -25.78 10.11 -25.53
N TYR A 209 -26.88 9.35 -25.57
CA TYR A 209 -26.86 7.90 -25.57
C TYR A 209 -26.07 7.33 -26.76
N GLU A 210 -26.39 7.80 -27.98
CA GLU A 210 -25.69 7.37 -29.20
C GLU A 210 -24.19 7.75 -29.16
N SER A 211 -23.85 8.93 -28.66
CA SER A 211 -22.48 9.37 -28.51
C SER A 211 -21.72 8.49 -27.51
N ALA A 212 -22.31 8.20 -26.37
CA ALA A 212 -21.73 7.34 -25.36
C ALA A 212 -21.54 5.89 -25.85
N LYS A 213 -22.54 5.37 -26.57
CA LYS A 213 -22.49 4.03 -27.16
C LYS A 213 -21.41 3.91 -28.22
N LYS A 214 -21.28 4.91 -29.08
CA LYS A 214 -20.23 4.99 -30.10
C LYS A 214 -18.83 5.05 -29.44
N TYR A 215 -18.68 5.90 -28.41
CA TYR A 215 -17.43 6.01 -27.66
C TYR A 215 -17.04 4.69 -26.98
N SER A 216 -17.99 3.93 -26.43
CA SER A 216 -17.71 2.65 -25.80
C SER A 216 -17.17 1.58 -26.75
N GLN A 217 -17.48 1.70 -28.05
CA GLN A 217 -17.00 0.77 -29.09
C GLN A 217 -15.60 1.12 -29.60
N THR A 218 -15.29 2.41 -29.68
CA THR A 218 -13.99 2.93 -30.15
C THR A 218 -13.60 4.13 -29.30
N PRO A 219 -13.09 3.89 -28.07
CA PRO A 219 -12.68 4.98 -27.18
C PRO A 219 -11.49 5.75 -27.77
N ASP A 220 -11.65 7.05 -28.00
CA ASP A 220 -10.59 7.95 -28.42
C ASP A 220 -10.79 9.33 -27.77
N GLY A 221 -9.77 9.78 -27.03
CA GLY A 221 -9.83 11.03 -26.28
C GLY A 221 -10.78 11.00 -25.07
N TRP A 222 -11.47 12.12 -24.83
CA TRP A 222 -12.41 12.29 -23.72
C TRP A 222 -13.84 12.48 -24.25
N LEU A 223 -14.80 11.81 -23.64
CA LEU A 223 -16.22 12.06 -23.87
C LEU A 223 -16.66 13.22 -22.96
N THR A 224 -17.02 14.37 -23.58
CA THR A 224 -17.49 15.58 -22.88
C THR A 224 -18.93 15.87 -23.22
#